data_a5be124ca8a16b175a32985c04e73ed9
#
_entry.id   a5be124ca8a16b175a32985c04e73ed9
#
_cell.length_a   1.000
_cell.length_b   1.000
_cell.length_c   1.000
_cell.angle_alpha   90.00
_cell.angle_beta   90.00
_cell.angle_gamma   90.00
#
_symmetry.space_group_name_H-M   'P 1'
#
loop_
_entity.id
_entity.type
_entity.pdbx_description
1 polymer ?
#
loop_
_entity_poly.entity_id
_entity_poly.type
_entity_poly.pdbx_seq_one_letter_code
_entity_poly.pdbx_strand_id
1 'polypeptide(L)'
;MPGKLPARLIDLGAGWGFLSRAILARVGVKELHLVEAEAAALNCARHNIQDPRAHFHWADATVFKLDRGVDAVVCNPPFHTAREADPGLGIAFLSAAARLLAGHGTLWLVANRHLPYDRALTTLFRDVEDIGGDAAFRVIRAARPVKPNR
;
A
#
# COMPACT_ATOMS: atom_id res chain seq x y z
N MET A 1 -8.80 -8.37 3.22
CA MET A 1 -8.81 -7.32 4.27
C MET A 1 -9.99 -7.54 5.22
N PRO A 2 -9.82 -7.29 6.49
CA PRO A 2 -10.92 -7.44 7.45
C PRO A 2 -12.06 -6.44 7.22
N GLY A 3 -13.24 -6.72 7.75
CA GLY A 3 -14.41 -5.85 7.64
C GLY A 3 -14.28 -4.54 8.41
N LYS A 4 -13.45 -4.53 9.45
CA LYS A 4 -13.08 -3.32 10.20
C LYS A 4 -11.61 -2.99 9.94
N LEU A 5 -11.33 -1.74 9.58
CA LEU A 5 -9.99 -1.25 9.33
C LEU A 5 -9.64 -0.14 10.33
N PRO A 6 -8.34 0.13 10.54
CA PRO A 6 -7.93 1.24 11.40
C PRO A 6 -8.28 2.59 10.79
N ALA A 7 -8.06 3.65 11.57
CA ALA A 7 -8.55 4.99 11.25
C ALA A 7 -7.80 5.65 10.08
N ARG A 8 -6.47 5.53 10.04
CA ARG A 8 -5.62 6.23 9.06
C ARG A 8 -4.90 5.24 8.16
N LEU A 9 -5.14 5.35 6.86
CA LEU A 9 -4.56 4.43 5.87
C LEU A 9 -3.99 5.20 4.68
N ILE A 10 -3.07 4.51 3.98
CA ILE A 10 -2.58 4.92 2.65
C ILE A 10 -2.87 3.80 1.67
N ASP A 11 -3.38 4.16 0.50
CA ASP A 11 -3.39 3.30 -0.70
C ASP A 11 -2.19 3.72 -1.55
N LEU A 12 -1.12 2.95 -1.47
CA LEU A 12 0.16 3.29 -2.07
C LEU A 12 0.23 2.74 -3.50
N GLY A 13 0.27 3.63 -4.48
CA GLY A 13 0.10 3.27 -5.88
C GLY A 13 -1.37 3.03 -6.21
N ALA A 14 -2.22 3.99 -5.89
CA ALA A 14 -3.67 3.81 -5.84
C ALA A 14 -4.34 3.54 -7.20
N GLY A 15 -3.69 3.90 -8.30
CA GLY A 15 -4.28 3.78 -9.62
C GLY A 15 -5.57 4.56 -9.72
N TRP A 16 -6.60 3.95 -10.30
CA TRP A 16 -7.93 4.59 -10.44
C TRP A 16 -8.82 4.45 -9.19
N GLY A 17 -8.29 3.86 -8.10
CA GLY A 17 -8.97 3.85 -6.81
C GLY A 17 -9.75 2.58 -6.47
N PHE A 18 -9.47 1.47 -7.12
CA PHE A 18 -10.18 0.21 -6.86
C PHE A 18 -10.08 -0.24 -5.40
N LEU A 19 -8.85 -0.32 -4.87
CA LEU A 19 -8.63 -0.72 -3.48
C LEU A 19 -9.18 0.33 -2.51
N SER A 20 -9.00 1.61 -2.83
CA SER A 20 -9.49 2.71 -2.01
C SER A 20 -11.01 2.68 -1.83
N ARG A 21 -11.77 2.36 -2.88
CA ARG A 21 -13.22 2.19 -2.77
C ARG A 21 -13.57 1.06 -1.80
N ALA A 22 -12.85 -0.05 -1.89
CA ALA A 22 -13.05 -1.19 -0.98
C ALA A 22 -12.69 -0.83 0.47
N ILE A 23 -11.63 -0.05 0.67
CA ILE A 23 -11.21 0.43 1.99
C ILE A 23 -12.29 1.32 2.60
N LEU A 24 -12.78 2.30 1.84
CA LEU A 24 -13.76 3.27 2.33
C LEU A 24 -15.12 2.62 2.65
N ALA A 25 -15.41 1.45 2.10
CA ALA A 25 -16.60 0.67 2.43
C ALA A 25 -16.47 -0.05 3.79
N ARG A 26 -15.28 -0.14 4.38
CA ARG A 26 -15.08 -0.82 5.67
C ARG A 26 -15.35 0.13 6.84
N VAL A 27 -15.75 -0.48 7.96
CA VAL A 27 -15.97 0.24 9.22
C VAL A 27 -14.64 0.67 9.80
N GLY A 28 -14.60 1.86 10.39
CA GLY A 28 -13.47 2.37 11.16
C GLY A 28 -12.59 3.39 10.45
N VAL A 29 -12.60 3.41 9.13
CA VAL A 29 -11.75 4.33 8.34
C VAL A 29 -12.20 5.78 8.53
N LYS A 30 -11.25 6.65 8.91
CA LYS A 30 -11.48 8.09 9.09
C LYS A 30 -10.68 8.93 8.10
N GLU A 31 -9.55 8.44 7.64
CA GLU A 31 -8.64 9.19 6.77
C GLU A 31 -7.92 8.22 5.85
N LEU A 32 -8.03 8.43 4.55
CA LEU A 32 -7.38 7.62 3.53
C LEU A 32 -6.63 8.53 2.57
N HIS A 33 -5.33 8.25 2.40
CA HIS A 33 -4.47 8.93 1.43
C HIS A 33 -4.26 8.04 0.22
N LEU A 34 -4.63 8.53 -0.96
CA LEU A 34 -4.34 7.89 -2.23
C LEU A 34 -3.09 8.51 -2.82
N VAL A 35 -2.06 7.73 -3.04
CA VAL A 35 -0.80 8.19 -3.62
C VAL A 35 -0.60 7.55 -4.99
N GLU A 36 -0.51 8.36 -6.03
CA GLU A 36 -0.39 7.88 -7.40
C GLU A 36 0.48 8.82 -8.23
N ALA A 37 1.43 8.26 -8.96
CA ALA A 37 2.38 9.03 -9.79
C ALA A 37 1.81 9.40 -11.18
N GLU A 38 0.86 8.63 -11.69
CA GLU A 38 0.23 8.90 -12.98
C GLU A 38 -0.96 9.83 -12.82
N ALA A 39 -0.86 11.02 -13.40
CA ALA A 39 -1.91 12.04 -13.30
C ALA A 39 -3.26 11.56 -13.85
N ALA A 40 -3.26 10.84 -14.97
CA ALA A 40 -4.50 10.32 -15.57
C ALA A 40 -5.19 9.31 -14.66
N ALA A 41 -4.44 8.39 -14.04
CA ALA A 41 -4.99 7.42 -13.10
C ALA A 41 -5.56 8.11 -11.86
N LEU A 42 -4.84 9.09 -11.32
CA LEU A 42 -5.30 9.85 -10.16
C LEU A 42 -6.58 10.64 -10.46
N ASN A 43 -6.69 11.20 -11.66
CA ASN A 43 -7.92 11.89 -12.09
C ASN A 43 -9.10 10.91 -12.15
N CYS A 44 -8.89 9.70 -12.64
CA CYS A 44 -9.92 8.65 -12.59
C CYS A 44 -10.34 8.35 -11.14
N ALA A 45 -9.36 8.24 -10.24
CA ALA A 45 -9.65 8.02 -8.82
C ALA A 45 -10.49 9.15 -8.22
N ARG A 46 -10.19 10.40 -8.57
CA ARG A 46 -10.98 11.58 -8.11
C ARG A 46 -12.43 11.51 -8.57
N HIS A 47 -12.68 11.01 -9.77
CA HIS A 47 -14.06 10.81 -10.27
C HIS A 47 -14.74 9.63 -9.61
N ASN A 48 -14.01 8.54 -9.38
CA ASN A 48 -14.58 7.32 -8.81
C ASN A 48 -14.86 7.42 -7.32
N ILE A 49 -14.16 8.30 -6.61
CA ILE A 49 -14.23 8.43 -5.16
C ILE A 49 -14.55 9.87 -4.79
N GLN A 50 -15.79 10.09 -4.34
CA GLN A 50 -16.26 11.38 -3.86
C GLN A 50 -16.61 11.25 -2.38
N ASP A 51 -15.58 11.04 -1.56
CA ASP A 51 -15.68 10.81 -0.13
C ASP A 51 -14.77 11.81 0.58
N PRO A 52 -15.28 12.58 1.57
CA PRO A 52 -14.48 13.59 2.25
C PRO A 52 -13.31 13.03 3.05
N ARG A 53 -13.29 11.73 3.33
CA ARG A 53 -12.17 11.06 4.00
C ARG A 53 -10.98 10.82 3.09
N ALA A 54 -11.17 10.88 1.76
CA ALA A 54 -10.14 10.61 0.77
C ALA A 54 -9.32 11.87 0.49
N HIS A 55 -7.99 11.72 0.55
CA HIS A 55 -7.02 12.76 0.22
C HIS A 55 -6.15 12.26 -0.94
N PHE A 56 -6.11 13.01 -2.02
CA PHE A 56 -5.44 12.60 -3.25
C PHE A 56 -4.09 13.28 -3.36
N HIS A 57 -3.04 12.49 -3.61
CA HIS A 57 -1.67 12.98 -3.76
C HIS A 57 -1.09 12.53 -5.09
N TRP A 58 -0.79 13.48 -5.94
CA TRP A 58 -0.02 13.21 -7.15
C TRP A 58 1.46 13.21 -6.78
N ALA A 59 2.00 12.02 -6.53
CA ALA A 59 3.34 11.88 -5.97
C ALA A 59 3.94 10.52 -6.29
N ASP A 60 5.27 10.46 -6.23
CA ASP A 60 6.01 9.22 -6.27
C ASP A 60 5.90 8.50 -4.92
N ALA A 61 5.31 7.32 -4.93
CA ALA A 61 5.09 6.53 -3.73
C ALA A 61 6.39 6.20 -2.98
N THR A 62 7.49 6.04 -3.70
CA THR A 62 8.78 5.63 -3.11
C THR A 62 9.43 6.73 -2.26
N VAL A 63 9.03 7.97 -2.44
CA VAL A 63 9.55 9.13 -1.70
C VAL A 63 8.49 9.94 -0.96
N PHE A 64 7.23 9.52 -1.06
CA PHE A 64 6.12 10.18 -0.40
C PHE A 64 6.31 10.22 1.12
N LYS A 65 5.92 11.33 1.74
CA LYS A 65 6.03 11.53 3.19
C LYS A 65 4.76 12.11 3.75
N LEU A 66 4.47 11.72 4.98
CA LEU A 66 3.45 12.35 5.83
C LEU A 66 4.11 12.82 7.12
N ASP A 67 3.45 13.75 7.81
CA ASP A 67 3.93 14.34 9.07
C ASP A 67 3.96 13.34 10.23
N ARG A 68 3.14 12.29 10.16
CA ARG A 68 3.13 11.21 11.16
C ARG A 68 2.79 9.88 10.53
N GLY A 69 3.15 8.78 11.21
CA GLY A 69 2.90 7.43 10.74
C GLY A 69 1.40 7.11 10.63
N VAL A 70 1.07 6.22 9.70
CA VAL A 70 -0.30 5.73 9.51
C VAL A 70 -0.49 4.35 10.14
N ASP A 71 -1.74 3.96 10.34
CA ASP A 71 -2.09 2.69 10.96
C ASP A 71 -2.01 1.51 9.99
N ALA A 72 -2.20 1.78 8.71
CA ALA A 72 -2.14 0.76 7.67
C ALA A 72 -1.73 1.34 6.33
N VAL A 73 -1.07 0.51 5.54
CA VAL A 73 -0.82 0.75 4.12
C VAL A 73 -1.40 -0.43 3.35
N VAL A 74 -2.14 -0.13 2.29
CA VAL A 74 -2.59 -1.12 1.31
C VAL A 74 -1.81 -0.86 0.04
N CYS A 75 -1.26 -1.89 -0.55
CA CYS A 75 -0.38 -1.74 -1.70
C CYS A 75 -0.54 -2.90 -2.68
N ASN A 76 -0.72 -2.54 -3.95
CA ASN A 76 -0.54 -3.45 -5.06
C ASN A 76 0.58 -2.83 -5.93
N PRO A 77 1.85 -3.13 -5.63
CA PRO A 77 2.95 -2.44 -6.27
C PRO A 77 3.04 -2.75 -7.76
N PRO A 78 3.44 -1.79 -8.60
CA PRO A 78 3.72 -2.07 -9.99
C PRO A 78 4.91 -3.00 -10.11
N PHE A 79 4.83 -3.98 -11.02
CA PHE A 79 5.92 -4.93 -11.27
C PHE A 79 6.47 -4.82 -12.68
N HIS A 80 5.90 -3.92 -13.49
CA HIS A 80 6.40 -3.62 -14.83
C HIS A 80 6.78 -2.15 -14.94
N THR A 81 7.96 -1.91 -15.47
CA THR A 81 8.37 -0.60 -15.98
C THR A 81 8.45 -0.73 -17.50
N ALA A 82 7.58 -0.01 -18.22
CA ALA A 82 7.44 -0.18 -19.66
C ALA A 82 7.04 -1.64 -20.00
N ARG A 83 7.96 -2.44 -20.56
CA ARG A 83 7.69 -3.82 -20.98
C ARG A 83 8.40 -4.88 -20.15
N GLU A 84 9.17 -4.46 -19.16
CA GLU A 84 9.99 -5.35 -18.36
C GLU A 84 9.50 -5.41 -16.92
N ALA A 85 9.62 -6.59 -16.30
CA ALA A 85 9.37 -6.74 -14.88
C ALA A 85 10.47 -6.02 -14.09
N ASP A 86 10.08 -5.23 -13.09
CA ASP A 86 11.02 -4.50 -12.23
C ASP A 86 10.74 -4.82 -10.76
N PRO A 87 11.34 -5.92 -10.22
CA PRO A 87 11.20 -6.24 -8.80
C PRO A 87 11.76 -5.15 -7.89
N GLY A 88 12.77 -4.40 -8.34
CA GLY A 88 13.36 -3.29 -7.58
C GLY A 88 12.36 -2.19 -7.28
N LEU A 89 11.48 -1.87 -8.22
CA LEU A 89 10.42 -0.89 -8.01
C LEU A 89 9.44 -1.38 -6.94
N GLY A 90 9.01 -2.63 -7.02
CA GLY A 90 8.13 -3.22 -6.01
C GLY A 90 8.77 -3.21 -4.62
N ILE A 91 10.05 -3.55 -4.51
CA ILE A 91 10.79 -3.50 -3.24
C ILE A 91 10.86 -2.07 -2.71
N ALA A 92 11.04 -1.08 -3.58
CA ALA A 92 11.01 0.34 -3.18
C ALA A 92 9.65 0.75 -2.60
N PHE A 93 8.54 0.22 -3.15
CA PHE A 93 7.20 0.40 -2.56
C PHE A 93 7.10 -0.23 -1.18
N LEU A 94 7.63 -1.44 -0.99
CA LEU A 94 7.62 -2.11 0.33
C LEU A 94 8.43 -1.32 1.36
N SER A 95 9.58 -0.80 0.97
CA SER A 95 10.41 0.05 1.84
C SER A 95 9.68 1.33 2.22
N ALA A 96 9.00 1.97 1.27
CA ALA A 96 8.19 3.15 1.53
C ALA A 96 7.04 2.83 2.49
N ALA A 97 6.35 1.71 2.31
CA ALA A 97 5.28 1.27 3.19
C ALA A 97 5.78 1.11 4.63
N ALA A 98 6.91 0.43 4.82
CA ALA A 98 7.50 0.25 6.15
C ALA A 98 7.85 1.59 6.80
N ARG A 99 8.37 2.53 6.04
CA ARG A 99 8.73 3.88 6.51
C ARG A 99 7.50 4.71 6.89
N LEU A 100 6.42 4.61 6.11
CA LEU A 100 5.19 5.39 6.31
C LEU A 100 4.35 4.90 7.48
N LEU A 101 4.45 3.62 7.83
CA LEU A 101 3.69 3.01 8.92
C LEU A 101 4.18 3.47 10.28
N ALA A 102 3.25 3.66 11.21
CA ALA A 102 3.55 3.72 12.64
C ALA A 102 4.07 2.35 13.11
N GLY A 103 4.71 2.30 14.29
CA GLY A 103 5.31 1.08 14.82
C GLY A 103 4.33 -0.08 15.01
N HIS A 104 3.05 0.23 15.25
CA HIS A 104 1.97 -0.75 15.38
C HIS A 104 1.28 -1.06 14.04
N GLY A 105 1.73 -0.43 12.96
CA GLY A 105 1.02 -0.45 11.68
C GLY A 105 1.12 -1.77 10.92
N THR A 106 0.23 -1.94 9.98
CA THR A 106 0.10 -3.14 9.16
C THR A 106 0.10 -2.81 7.68
N LEU A 107 0.85 -3.57 6.90
CA LEU A 107 0.79 -3.57 5.45
C LEU A 107 -0.10 -4.72 4.96
N TRP A 108 -1.05 -4.42 4.07
CA TRP A 108 -1.72 -5.43 3.25
C TRP A 108 -1.21 -5.29 1.83
N LEU A 109 -0.53 -6.33 1.37
CA LEU A 109 0.13 -6.40 0.07
C LEU A 109 -0.61 -7.38 -0.82
N VAL A 110 -0.97 -6.94 -2.03
CA VAL A 110 -1.42 -7.81 -3.11
C VAL A 110 -0.31 -7.83 -4.14
N ALA A 111 0.27 -8.99 -4.38
CA ALA A 111 1.41 -9.10 -5.29
C ALA A 111 1.31 -10.34 -6.17
N ASN A 112 1.89 -10.27 -7.36
CA ASN A 112 2.03 -11.43 -8.23
C ASN A 112 2.84 -12.50 -7.49
N ARG A 113 2.36 -13.74 -7.53
CA ARG A 113 2.94 -14.86 -6.77
C ARG A 113 4.38 -15.19 -7.15
N HIS A 114 4.77 -14.86 -8.36
CA HIS A 114 6.12 -15.14 -8.87
C HIS A 114 7.16 -14.05 -8.50
N LEU A 115 6.74 -12.93 -7.90
CA LEU A 115 7.66 -11.86 -7.56
C LEU A 115 8.43 -12.18 -6.28
N PRO A 116 9.76 -11.89 -6.25
CA PRO A 116 10.63 -12.28 -5.13
C PRO A 116 10.61 -11.26 -3.99
N TYR A 117 9.47 -11.10 -3.32
CA TYR A 117 9.33 -10.12 -2.24
C TYR A 117 9.56 -10.67 -0.83
N ASP A 118 9.66 -11.99 -0.68
CA ASP A 118 9.70 -12.62 0.65
C ASP A 118 10.88 -12.13 1.49
N ARG A 119 12.06 -12.03 0.91
CA ARG A 119 13.27 -11.58 1.61
C ARG A 119 13.15 -10.12 2.04
N ALA A 120 12.64 -9.25 1.16
CA ALA A 120 12.43 -7.84 1.48
C ALA A 120 11.42 -7.69 2.61
N LEU A 121 10.31 -8.43 2.57
CA LEU A 121 9.28 -8.40 3.59
C LEU A 121 9.84 -8.82 4.95
N THR A 122 10.59 -9.92 5.03
CA THR A 122 11.16 -10.39 6.29
C THR A 122 12.26 -9.48 6.85
N THR A 123 12.91 -8.70 5.99
CA THR A 123 13.85 -7.67 6.41
C THR A 123 13.15 -6.42 6.96
N LEU A 124 12.04 -6.04 6.34
CA LEU A 124 11.32 -4.80 6.65
C LEU A 124 10.30 -4.95 7.78
N PHE A 125 9.78 -6.14 8.01
CA PHE A 125 8.72 -6.39 8.98
C PHE A 125 9.06 -7.57 9.88
N ARG A 126 8.64 -7.48 11.14
CA ARG A 126 8.85 -8.57 12.12
C ARG A 126 7.89 -9.72 11.92
N ASP A 127 6.66 -9.43 11.51
CA ASP A 127 5.61 -10.43 11.26
C ASP A 127 5.20 -10.38 9.80
N VAL A 128 5.30 -11.51 9.11
CA VAL A 128 4.87 -11.66 7.72
C VAL A 128 4.03 -12.91 7.61
N GLU A 129 2.82 -12.78 7.07
CA GLU A 129 1.85 -13.86 6.96
C GLU A 129 1.19 -13.84 5.59
N ASP A 130 1.21 -14.98 4.90
CA ASP A 130 0.44 -15.18 3.67
C ASP A 130 -1.00 -15.51 4.08
N ILE A 131 -1.95 -14.64 3.76
CA ILE A 131 -3.34 -14.78 4.21
C ILE A 131 -4.30 -15.17 3.10
N GLY A 132 -3.81 -15.47 1.91
CA GLY A 132 -4.66 -15.94 0.84
C GLY A 132 -4.16 -15.57 -0.55
N GLY A 133 -5.12 -15.52 -1.46
CA GLY A 133 -4.87 -15.24 -2.87
C GLY A 133 -5.34 -16.37 -3.76
N ASP A 134 -4.80 -16.43 -4.96
CA ASP A 134 -5.10 -17.45 -5.94
C ASP A 134 -3.81 -17.93 -6.61
N ALA A 135 -3.91 -18.58 -7.77
CA ALA A 135 -2.75 -19.12 -8.50
C ALA A 135 -1.83 -17.98 -9.03
N ALA A 136 -2.38 -16.80 -9.29
CA ALA A 136 -1.64 -15.67 -9.87
C ALA A 136 -1.15 -14.66 -8.81
N PHE A 137 -1.93 -14.42 -7.75
CA PHE A 137 -1.67 -13.40 -6.74
C PHE A 137 -1.63 -13.96 -5.34
N ARG A 138 -0.80 -13.34 -4.50
CA ARG A 138 -0.74 -13.57 -3.04
C ARG A 138 -1.29 -12.35 -2.35
N VAL A 139 -1.94 -12.58 -1.20
CA VAL A 139 -2.28 -11.51 -0.28
C VAL A 139 -1.45 -11.72 0.99
N ILE A 140 -0.66 -10.74 1.34
CA ILE A 140 0.27 -10.82 2.48
C ILE A 140 -0.08 -9.74 3.47
N ARG A 141 -0.14 -10.14 4.75
CA ARG A 141 -0.21 -9.23 5.88
C ARG A 141 1.18 -9.14 6.49
N ALA A 142 1.74 -7.94 6.56
CA ALA A 142 3.02 -7.69 7.21
C ALA A 142 2.83 -6.65 8.30
N ALA A 143 3.36 -6.90 9.48
CA ALA A 143 3.15 -6.05 10.65
C ALA A 143 4.45 -5.82 11.40
N ARG A 144 4.43 -4.81 12.25
CA ARG A 144 5.56 -4.37 13.07
C ARG A 144 6.77 -4.02 12.20
N PRO A 145 6.71 -2.92 11.44
CA PRO A 145 7.84 -2.50 10.61
C PRO A 145 9.09 -2.30 11.45
N VAL A 146 10.22 -2.78 10.92
CA VAL A 146 11.53 -2.57 11.54
C VAL A 146 11.98 -1.16 11.18
N LYS A 147 12.18 -0.31 12.18
CA LYS A 147 12.66 1.04 11.97
C LYS A 147 14.19 1.08 12.06
N PRO A 148 14.85 1.91 11.24
CA PRO A 148 16.29 2.06 11.35
C PRO A 148 16.66 2.63 12.72
N ASN A 149 17.75 2.15 13.29
CA ASN A 149 18.33 2.73 14.50
C ASN A 149 18.78 4.16 14.19
N ARG A 150 18.50 5.06 15.10
CA ARG A 150 18.97 6.45 15.01
C ARG A 150 20.35 6.58 15.65
#